data_343d87a7335a0b14d0b4889ca5e63d15
#
_entry.id   343d87a7335a0b14d0b4889ca5e63d15
#
_cell.length_a   1.000
_cell.length_b   1.000
_cell.length_c   1.000
_cell.angle_alpha   90.00
_cell.angle_beta   90.00
_cell.angle_gamma   90.00
#
_symmetry.space_group_name_H-M   'P 1'
#
loop_
_entity.id
_entity.type
_entity.pdbx_description
1 polymer ?
#
loop_
_entity_poly.entity_id
_entity_poly.type
_entity_poly.pdbx_seq_one_letter_code
_entity_poly.pdbx_strand_id
1 'polypeptide(L)'
;MTPKEINVIKRDGTKTPLDLDKVHRMVELACEGLAGVSESHVEVNSGLQFFDGIKTSDIQEILIRSANDLISLEAPNYQYVAARLLLFSLRKSVYGEHPDKHPHLRAHVDRCVEKGIYDIGIVNQYTLEEWDKLNSYIDHDRDYLFTYAGIRQVVDKYLVQDRSTGEIYETPQFMYMMVAATLFQDDDKFYRIEYVKKYYDAISKHRLNIPTPIMGGVRTPIRQFASCVLVDVDDTLDSIFSSDMAIGKYVAQRAGIGINAGRIRGINSKIRGGEVQHT
;
A
#
# COMPACT_ATOMS: atom_id res chain seq x y z
N MET A 1 33.15 26.36 -22.59
CA MET A 1 31.75 26.32 -22.21
C MET A 1 31.70 25.91 -20.76
N THR A 2 31.28 26.78 -19.83
CA THR A 2 31.00 26.42 -18.44
C THR A 2 29.91 25.35 -18.42
N PRO A 3 30.06 24.28 -17.68
CA PRO A 3 28.97 23.27 -17.54
C PRO A 3 27.72 24.01 -17.11
N LYS A 4 26.62 23.80 -17.81
CA LYS A 4 25.35 24.43 -17.48
C LYS A 4 24.86 23.77 -16.15
N GLU A 5 24.85 24.58 -15.10
CA GLU A 5 24.40 24.12 -13.78
C GLU A 5 22.94 23.66 -13.89
N ILE A 6 22.66 22.42 -13.51
CA ILE A 6 21.28 21.87 -13.47
C ILE A 6 20.62 22.34 -12.18
N ASN A 7 19.47 23.00 -12.30
CA ASN A 7 18.63 23.35 -11.16
C ASN A 7 17.47 22.38 -11.02
N VAL A 8 17.03 22.17 -9.80
CA VAL A 8 15.90 21.30 -9.48
C VAL A 8 14.78 22.09 -8.81
N ILE A 9 13.55 21.63 -9.00
CA ILE A 9 12.36 22.17 -8.34
C ILE A 9 12.01 21.25 -7.16
N LYS A 10 12.05 21.81 -5.95
CA LYS A 10 11.65 21.09 -4.73
C LYS A 10 10.13 20.93 -4.64
N ARG A 11 9.65 20.09 -3.70
CA ARG A 11 8.21 19.86 -3.44
C ARG A 11 7.46 21.13 -3.02
N ASP A 12 8.14 22.09 -2.38
CA ASP A 12 7.61 23.40 -2.00
C ASP A 12 7.64 24.43 -3.15
N GLY A 13 8.07 24.02 -4.34
CA GLY A 13 8.19 24.89 -5.52
C GLY A 13 9.48 25.69 -5.59
N THR A 14 10.37 25.65 -4.59
CA THR A 14 11.64 26.38 -4.62
C THR A 14 12.60 25.79 -5.63
N LYS A 15 13.35 26.67 -6.36
CA LYS A 15 14.38 26.28 -7.32
C LYS A 15 15.75 26.37 -6.65
N THR A 16 16.52 25.27 -6.71
CA THR A 16 17.88 25.21 -6.14
C THR A 16 18.80 24.43 -7.08
N PRO A 17 20.14 24.64 -7.02
CA PRO A 17 21.08 23.78 -7.74
C PRO A 17 20.89 22.31 -7.39
N LEU A 18 21.09 21.42 -8.36
CA LEU A 18 21.12 19.98 -8.14
C LEU A 18 22.32 19.61 -7.25
N ASP A 19 22.04 18.98 -6.14
CA ASP A 19 23.02 18.48 -5.19
C ASP A 19 23.26 16.99 -5.46
N LEU A 20 24.33 16.70 -6.22
CA LEU A 20 24.70 15.33 -6.57
C LEU A 20 25.14 14.51 -5.36
N ASP A 21 25.71 15.14 -4.33
CA ASP A 21 26.12 14.43 -3.11
C ASP A 21 24.92 13.86 -2.37
N LYS A 22 23.77 14.57 -2.39
CA LYS A 22 22.52 14.04 -1.84
C LYS A 22 21.97 12.87 -2.65
N VAL A 23 22.10 12.92 -3.97
CA VAL A 23 21.68 11.80 -4.83
C VAL A 23 22.56 10.60 -4.55
N HIS A 24 23.89 10.79 -4.53
CA HIS A 24 24.87 9.75 -4.22
C HIS A 24 24.57 9.10 -2.86
N ARG A 25 24.45 9.89 -1.80
CA ARG A 25 24.18 9.37 -0.46
C ARG A 25 22.88 8.57 -0.37
N MET A 26 21.85 8.96 -1.11
CA MET A 26 20.59 8.21 -1.12
C MET A 26 20.74 6.86 -1.81
N VAL A 27 21.50 6.80 -2.91
CA VAL A 27 21.79 5.54 -3.62
C VAL A 27 22.71 4.65 -2.77
N GLU A 28 23.74 5.22 -2.12
CA GLU A 28 24.62 4.52 -1.17
C GLU A 28 23.80 3.83 -0.07
N LEU A 29 22.92 4.57 0.62
CA LEU A 29 22.06 4.01 1.65
C LEU A 29 21.12 2.91 1.13
N ALA A 30 20.66 3.03 -0.11
CA ALA A 30 19.82 2.00 -0.71
C ALA A 30 20.60 0.73 -1.06
N CYS A 31 21.89 0.83 -1.36
CA CYS A 31 22.78 -0.28 -1.66
C CYS A 31 23.41 -0.93 -0.41
N GLU A 32 23.38 -0.25 0.73
CA GLU A 32 24.07 -0.67 1.95
C GLU A 32 23.73 -2.11 2.36
N GLY A 33 24.78 -2.92 2.58
CA GLY A 33 24.64 -4.31 3.03
C GLY A 33 24.11 -5.28 1.97
N LEU A 34 23.93 -4.86 0.73
CA LEU A 34 23.49 -5.73 -0.37
C LEU A 34 24.67 -6.19 -1.22
N ALA A 35 24.81 -7.50 -1.42
CA ALA A 35 25.86 -8.05 -2.29
C ALA A 35 25.46 -7.96 -3.78
N GLY A 36 26.44 -7.75 -4.66
CA GLY A 36 26.25 -7.78 -6.12
C GLY A 36 25.49 -6.57 -6.68
N VAL A 37 25.47 -5.45 -5.96
CA VAL A 37 24.94 -4.16 -6.44
C VAL A 37 26.04 -3.11 -6.47
N SER A 38 25.89 -2.08 -7.29
CA SER A 38 26.84 -0.96 -7.43
C SER A 38 26.06 0.33 -7.51
N GLU A 39 26.40 1.29 -6.64
CA GLU A 39 25.89 2.65 -6.63
C GLU A 39 26.12 3.33 -7.99
N SER A 40 27.35 3.20 -8.53
CA SER A 40 27.73 3.81 -9.80
C SER A 40 26.87 3.34 -10.98
N HIS A 41 26.43 2.08 -10.99
CA HIS A 41 25.54 1.60 -12.06
C HIS A 41 24.17 2.28 -11.99
N VAL A 42 23.61 2.46 -10.79
CA VAL A 42 22.33 3.17 -10.62
C VAL A 42 22.49 4.63 -11.03
N GLU A 43 23.57 5.29 -10.60
CA GLU A 43 23.83 6.70 -10.87
C GLU A 43 24.06 6.99 -12.36
N VAL A 44 24.90 6.20 -13.02
CA VAL A 44 25.15 6.36 -14.45
C VAL A 44 23.88 6.17 -15.26
N ASN A 45 23.10 5.15 -14.94
CA ASN A 45 21.84 4.86 -15.62
C ASN A 45 20.79 5.96 -15.38
N SER A 46 20.80 6.59 -14.20
CA SER A 46 19.90 7.69 -13.85
C SER A 46 20.36 9.05 -14.35
N GLY A 47 21.65 9.34 -14.26
CA GLY A 47 22.24 10.68 -14.52
C GLY A 47 22.03 11.17 -15.95
N LEU A 48 21.91 10.27 -16.92
CA LEU A 48 21.60 10.58 -18.31
C LEU A 48 20.21 11.18 -18.53
N GLN A 49 19.32 11.09 -17.54
CA GLN A 49 17.93 11.54 -17.62
C GLN A 49 17.68 12.88 -16.92
N PHE A 50 18.69 13.46 -16.24
CA PHE A 50 18.52 14.72 -15.53
C PHE A 50 18.63 15.93 -16.46
N PHE A 51 17.73 16.91 -16.28
CA PHE A 51 17.67 18.15 -17.06
C PHE A 51 17.38 19.36 -16.17
N ASP A 52 17.66 20.57 -16.64
CA ASP A 52 17.41 21.80 -15.88
C ASP A 52 15.92 22.01 -15.64
N GLY A 53 15.54 22.26 -14.39
CA GLY A 53 14.15 22.40 -13.96
C GLY A 53 13.43 21.10 -13.61
N ILE A 54 14.15 19.96 -13.56
CA ILE A 54 13.56 18.67 -13.13
C ILE A 54 13.06 18.76 -11.68
N LYS A 55 11.93 18.12 -11.38
CA LYS A 55 11.44 18.05 -10.00
C LYS A 55 12.22 17.00 -9.20
N THR A 56 12.44 17.28 -7.92
CA THR A 56 13.10 16.28 -7.03
C THR A 56 12.31 14.98 -6.89
N SER A 57 10.99 15.00 -7.07
CA SER A 57 10.14 13.79 -7.15
C SER A 57 10.49 12.96 -8.39
N ASP A 58 10.73 13.61 -9.52
CA ASP A 58 11.00 12.92 -10.78
C ASP A 58 12.41 12.31 -10.77
N ILE A 59 13.38 12.98 -10.13
CA ILE A 59 14.70 12.38 -9.85
C ILE A 59 14.56 11.10 -9.05
N GLN A 60 13.72 11.10 -8.02
CA GLN A 60 13.45 9.91 -7.21
C GLN A 60 12.87 8.75 -8.05
N GLU A 61 11.89 9.05 -8.90
CA GLU A 61 11.30 8.05 -9.79
C GLU A 61 12.30 7.52 -10.83
N ILE A 62 13.18 8.37 -11.33
CA ILE A 62 14.28 7.97 -12.23
C ILE A 62 15.22 7.00 -11.53
N LEU A 63 15.64 7.30 -10.30
CA LEU A 63 16.51 6.42 -9.51
C LEU A 63 15.86 5.05 -9.25
N ILE A 64 14.57 5.04 -8.89
CA ILE A 64 13.80 3.82 -8.67
C ILE A 64 13.76 2.98 -9.95
N ARG A 65 13.45 3.59 -11.11
CA ARG A 65 13.45 2.89 -12.40
C ARG A 65 14.84 2.37 -12.76
N SER A 66 15.86 3.20 -12.61
CA SER A 66 17.24 2.81 -12.92
C SER A 66 17.68 1.57 -12.12
N ALA A 67 17.34 1.53 -10.83
CA ALA A 67 17.60 0.34 -10.01
C ALA A 67 16.75 -0.87 -10.44
N ASN A 68 15.49 -0.65 -10.80
CA ASN A 68 14.61 -1.71 -11.28
C ASN A 68 15.09 -2.31 -12.62
N ASP A 69 15.59 -1.49 -13.53
CA ASP A 69 16.06 -1.92 -14.84
C ASP A 69 17.37 -2.73 -14.77
N LEU A 70 18.09 -2.64 -13.65
CA LEU A 70 19.29 -3.43 -13.36
C LEU A 70 19.01 -4.81 -12.76
N ILE A 71 17.75 -5.14 -12.45
CA ILE A 71 17.37 -6.45 -11.92
C ILE A 71 17.59 -7.51 -13.01
N SER A 72 18.44 -8.49 -12.70
CA SER A 72 18.72 -9.62 -13.57
C SER A 72 18.92 -10.89 -12.76
N LEU A 73 19.09 -12.03 -13.42
CA LEU A 73 19.45 -13.30 -12.77
C LEU A 73 20.82 -13.23 -12.09
N GLU A 74 21.76 -12.49 -12.66
CA GLU A 74 23.12 -12.30 -12.15
C GLU A 74 23.16 -11.27 -11.01
N ALA A 75 22.22 -10.30 -11.00
CA ALA A 75 22.18 -9.22 -10.01
C ALA A 75 20.77 -9.02 -9.44
N PRO A 76 20.18 -10.03 -8.78
CA PRO A 76 18.80 -9.99 -8.30
C PRO A 76 18.59 -8.98 -7.16
N ASN A 77 19.65 -8.59 -6.45
CA ASN A 77 19.55 -7.71 -5.27
C ASN A 77 19.23 -6.25 -5.63
N TYR A 78 19.29 -5.84 -6.90
CA TYR A 78 18.76 -4.54 -7.30
C TYR A 78 17.25 -4.39 -7.01
N GLN A 79 16.50 -5.48 -6.87
CA GLN A 79 15.11 -5.42 -6.42
C GLN A 79 14.96 -4.80 -5.02
N TYR A 80 15.93 -5.01 -4.13
CA TYR A 80 15.94 -4.39 -2.80
C TYR A 80 16.42 -2.94 -2.86
N VAL A 81 17.36 -2.60 -3.76
CA VAL A 81 17.77 -1.20 -4.00
C VAL A 81 16.57 -0.39 -4.47
N ALA A 82 15.85 -0.86 -5.49
CA ALA A 82 14.65 -0.20 -6.00
C ALA A 82 13.54 -0.07 -4.92
N ALA A 83 13.37 -1.11 -4.09
CA ALA A 83 12.43 -1.09 -2.97
C ALA A 83 12.79 -0.03 -1.93
N ARG A 84 14.04 0.05 -1.51
CA ARG A 84 14.53 1.03 -0.52
C ARG A 84 14.43 2.46 -1.05
N LEU A 85 14.76 2.72 -2.31
CA LEU A 85 14.57 4.02 -2.94
C LEU A 85 13.09 4.44 -2.95
N LEU A 86 12.17 3.50 -3.23
CA LEU A 86 10.73 3.76 -3.16
C LEU A 86 10.28 4.04 -1.71
N LEU A 87 10.77 3.30 -0.73
CA LEU A 87 10.49 3.54 0.69
C LEU A 87 10.97 4.90 1.18
N PHE A 88 12.15 5.36 0.76
CA PHE A 88 12.65 6.70 1.09
C PHE A 88 11.74 7.79 0.51
N SER A 89 11.30 7.62 -0.75
CA SER A 89 10.33 8.52 -1.37
C SER A 89 9.00 8.55 -0.64
N LEU A 90 8.48 7.36 -0.29
CA LEU A 90 7.22 7.20 0.45
C LEU A 90 7.28 7.88 1.82
N ARG A 91 8.29 7.55 2.64
CA ARG A 91 8.48 8.13 3.99
C ARG A 91 8.54 9.66 3.92
N LYS A 92 9.28 10.19 2.96
CA LYS A 92 9.37 11.64 2.73
C LYS A 92 8.04 12.25 2.29
N SER A 93 7.25 11.56 1.47
CA SER A 93 5.94 12.08 1.03
C SER A 93 4.92 12.09 2.16
N VAL A 94 4.92 11.07 3.03
CA VAL A 94 3.96 10.92 4.12
C VAL A 94 4.28 11.81 5.32
N TYR A 95 5.57 11.94 5.69
CA TYR A 95 5.98 12.63 6.90
C TYR A 95 6.75 13.93 6.66
N GLY A 96 7.16 14.22 5.43
CA GLY A 96 7.86 15.48 5.06
C GLY A 96 9.31 15.56 5.53
N GLU A 97 9.78 14.62 6.33
CA GLU A 97 11.07 14.64 7.00
C GLU A 97 12.07 13.61 6.42
N HIS A 98 13.26 13.56 7.05
CA HIS A 98 14.29 12.57 6.73
C HIS A 98 13.73 11.14 6.84
N PRO A 99 14.14 10.20 5.97
CA PRO A 99 13.57 8.84 5.91
C PRO A 99 13.65 8.04 7.23
N ASP A 100 14.52 8.41 8.16
CA ASP A 100 14.70 7.72 9.45
C ASP A 100 13.87 8.33 10.59
N LYS A 101 13.13 9.43 10.34
CA LYS A 101 12.27 10.06 11.34
C LYS A 101 10.83 9.69 11.12
N HIS A 102 10.29 8.96 12.08
CA HIS A 102 8.88 8.58 12.12
C HIS A 102 8.19 9.32 13.26
N PRO A 103 6.95 9.81 13.08
CA PRO A 103 6.17 10.35 14.19
C PRO A 103 5.83 9.24 15.18
N HIS A 104 5.49 9.61 16.40
CA HIS A 104 4.91 8.67 17.35
C HIS A 104 3.59 8.11 16.79
N LEU A 105 3.31 6.81 16.99
CA LEU A 105 2.12 6.13 16.46
C LEU A 105 0.83 6.89 16.78
N ARG A 106 0.66 7.35 18.04
CA ARG A 106 -0.53 8.09 18.45
C ARG A 106 -0.71 9.39 17.65
N ALA A 107 0.37 10.16 17.46
CA ALA A 107 0.32 11.39 16.66
C ALA A 107 -0.04 11.11 15.19
N HIS A 108 0.45 9.99 14.64
CA HIS A 108 0.06 9.53 13.31
C HIS A 108 -1.43 9.20 13.24
N VAL A 109 -1.94 8.46 14.22
CA VAL A 109 -3.37 8.08 14.29
C VAL A 109 -4.25 9.31 14.41
N ASP A 110 -3.94 10.24 15.33
CA ASP A 110 -4.70 11.48 15.52
C ASP A 110 -4.79 12.27 14.20
N ARG A 111 -3.67 12.45 13.50
CA ARG A 111 -3.64 13.11 12.18
C ARG A 111 -4.53 12.41 11.15
N CYS A 112 -4.52 11.08 11.10
CA CYS A 112 -5.34 10.32 10.16
C CYS A 112 -6.84 10.37 10.52
N VAL A 113 -7.17 10.40 11.80
CA VAL A 113 -8.55 10.56 12.28
C VAL A 113 -9.09 11.97 12.00
N GLU A 114 -8.30 13.01 12.27
CA GLU A 114 -8.67 14.41 11.95
C GLU A 114 -8.97 14.61 10.46
N LYS A 115 -8.26 13.91 9.59
CA LYS A 115 -8.51 13.90 8.15
C LYS A 115 -9.67 12.97 7.72
N GLY A 116 -10.31 12.25 8.63
CA GLY A 116 -11.36 11.27 8.33
C GLY A 116 -10.87 10.00 7.61
N ILE A 117 -9.57 9.73 7.66
CA ILE A 117 -8.91 8.58 7.01
C ILE A 117 -9.07 7.31 7.85
N TYR A 118 -8.74 7.41 9.14
CA TYR A 118 -8.95 6.31 10.10
C TYR A 118 -10.29 6.47 10.82
N ASP A 119 -10.85 5.34 11.25
CA ASP A 119 -12.06 5.34 12.07
C ASP A 119 -11.76 5.97 13.44
N ILE A 120 -12.60 6.94 13.82
CA ILE A 120 -12.46 7.65 15.09
C ILE A 120 -12.58 6.73 16.30
N GLY A 121 -13.28 5.61 16.17
CA GLY A 121 -13.47 4.64 17.25
C GLY A 121 -12.17 4.09 17.80
N ILE A 122 -11.14 3.90 16.94
CA ILE A 122 -9.85 3.32 17.35
C ILE A 122 -9.11 4.16 18.39
N VAL A 123 -9.26 5.49 18.33
CA VAL A 123 -8.56 6.42 19.25
C VAL A 123 -8.94 6.16 20.71
N ASN A 124 -10.21 5.83 20.95
CA ASN A 124 -10.78 5.65 22.29
C ASN A 124 -10.64 4.22 22.83
N GLN A 125 -10.21 3.28 22.02
CA GLN A 125 -10.07 1.87 22.41
C GLN A 125 -8.83 1.63 23.27
N TYR A 126 -7.76 2.38 23.06
CA TYR A 126 -6.47 2.21 23.73
C TYR A 126 -6.14 3.39 24.63
N THR A 127 -5.58 3.11 25.82
CA THR A 127 -5.03 4.14 26.70
C THR A 127 -3.74 4.74 26.13
N LEU A 128 -3.28 5.88 26.67
CA LEU A 128 -2.01 6.48 26.24
C LEU A 128 -0.83 5.53 26.48
N GLU A 129 -0.81 4.82 27.62
CA GLU A 129 0.21 3.83 27.93
C GLU A 129 0.23 2.67 26.94
N GLU A 130 -0.95 2.23 26.48
CA GLU A 130 -1.05 1.18 25.46
C GLU A 130 -0.55 1.69 24.11
N TRP A 131 -0.86 2.93 23.71
CA TRP A 131 -0.31 3.55 22.51
C TRP A 131 1.22 3.65 22.54
N ASP A 132 1.80 3.99 23.70
CA ASP A 132 3.26 4.01 23.89
C ASP A 132 3.87 2.62 23.73
N LYS A 133 3.22 1.58 24.28
CA LYS A 133 3.66 0.19 24.12
C LYS A 133 3.57 -0.26 22.65
N LEU A 134 2.46 0.03 21.97
CA LEU A 134 2.30 -0.31 20.54
C LEU A 134 3.36 0.41 19.70
N ASN A 135 3.61 1.69 19.96
CA ASN A 135 4.67 2.43 19.28
C ASN A 135 6.05 1.81 19.49
N SER A 136 6.36 1.34 20.70
CA SER A 136 7.65 0.70 21.00
C SER A 136 7.88 -0.64 20.30
N TYR A 137 6.83 -1.29 19.83
CA TYR A 137 6.92 -2.56 19.09
C TYR A 137 7.14 -2.37 17.59
N ILE A 138 6.96 -1.16 17.07
CA ILE A 138 7.12 -0.89 15.65
C ILE A 138 8.61 -0.90 15.30
N ASP A 139 8.93 -1.76 14.35
CA ASP A 139 10.26 -1.92 13.80
C ASP A 139 10.24 -1.51 12.31
N HIS A 140 10.62 -0.27 12.03
CA HIS A 140 10.58 0.31 10.68
C HIS A 140 11.60 -0.31 9.72
N ASP A 141 12.64 -1.00 10.23
CA ASP A 141 13.64 -1.66 9.41
C ASP A 141 13.08 -2.93 8.73
N ARG A 142 11.95 -3.45 9.22
CA ARG A 142 11.23 -4.53 8.53
C ARG A 142 10.74 -4.14 7.13
N ASP A 143 10.62 -2.85 6.84
CA ASP A 143 10.34 -2.37 5.49
C ASP A 143 11.43 -2.79 4.49
N TYR A 144 12.67 -3.02 4.94
CA TYR A 144 13.78 -3.50 4.08
C TYR A 144 13.66 -4.97 3.68
N LEU A 145 12.68 -5.71 4.22
CA LEU A 145 12.35 -7.06 3.77
C LEU A 145 11.60 -7.07 2.42
N PHE A 146 11.02 -5.93 2.00
CA PHE A 146 10.29 -5.87 0.75
C PHE A 146 11.19 -5.95 -0.47
N THR A 147 10.77 -6.75 -1.44
CA THR A 147 11.21 -6.61 -2.83
C THR A 147 10.49 -5.43 -3.50
N TYR A 148 10.98 -4.95 -4.63
CA TYR A 148 10.34 -3.85 -5.35
C TYR A 148 8.89 -4.16 -5.73
N ALA A 149 8.62 -5.34 -6.27
CA ALA A 149 7.25 -5.76 -6.60
C ALA A 149 6.35 -5.81 -5.35
N GLY A 150 6.89 -6.29 -4.22
CA GLY A 150 6.16 -6.36 -2.95
C GLY A 150 5.78 -5.00 -2.41
N ILE A 151 6.72 -4.06 -2.34
CA ILE A 151 6.42 -2.70 -1.84
C ILE A 151 5.52 -1.92 -2.79
N ARG A 152 5.66 -2.08 -4.12
CA ARG A 152 4.74 -1.50 -5.09
C ARG A 152 3.31 -1.96 -4.86
N GLN A 153 3.10 -3.26 -4.64
CA GLN A 153 1.77 -3.78 -4.33
C GLN A 153 1.19 -3.18 -3.04
N VAL A 154 2.01 -3.03 -2.00
CA VAL A 154 1.58 -2.42 -0.74
C VAL A 154 1.18 -0.96 -0.96
N VAL A 155 2.01 -0.18 -1.63
CA VAL A 155 1.76 1.24 -1.95
C VAL A 155 0.50 1.41 -2.80
N ASP A 156 0.36 0.62 -3.86
CA ASP A 156 -0.70 0.81 -4.84
C ASP A 156 -2.07 0.29 -4.36
N LYS A 157 -2.09 -0.72 -3.46
CA LYS A 157 -3.34 -1.41 -3.07
C LYS A 157 -3.73 -1.26 -1.61
N TYR A 158 -2.78 -1.24 -0.68
CA TYR A 158 -3.04 -1.45 0.74
C TYR A 158 -2.87 -0.22 1.61
N LEU A 159 -1.90 0.67 1.30
CA LEU A 159 -1.77 1.92 2.02
C LEU A 159 -2.99 2.80 1.77
N VAL A 160 -3.49 3.40 2.85
CA VAL A 160 -4.61 4.33 2.72
C VAL A 160 -4.14 5.59 2.00
N GLN A 161 -4.87 5.95 0.95
CA GLN A 161 -4.54 7.07 0.08
C GLN A 161 -5.81 7.75 -0.46
N ASP A 162 -5.72 9.03 -0.74
CA ASP A 162 -6.69 9.72 -1.58
C ASP A 162 -6.40 9.41 -3.05
N ARG A 163 -7.27 8.65 -3.68
CA ARG A 163 -7.09 8.23 -5.08
C ARG A 163 -7.31 9.34 -6.10
N SER A 164 -7.90 10.46 -5.70
CA SER A 164 -8.10 11.62 -6.57
C SER A 164 -6.84 12.47 -6.66
N THR A 165 -6.10 12.59 -5.57
CA THR A 165 -4.87 13.37 -5.46
C THR A 165 -3.60 12.52 -5.52
N GLY A 166 -3.69 11.23 -5.20
CA GLY A 166 -2.55 10.34 -5.01
C GLY A 166 -1.84 10.53 -3.67
N GLU A 167 -2.38 11.34 -2.74
CA GLU A 167 -1.79 11.53 -1.41
C GLU A 167 -1.90 10.25 -0.60
N ILE A 168 -0.74 9.74 -0.11
CA ILE A 168 -0.64 8.57 0.76
C ILE A 168 -0.49 9.06 2.20
N TYR A 169 -1.18 8.40 3.13
CA TYR A 169 -1.28 8.88 4.51
C TYR A 169 -0.47 8.08 5.53
N GLU A 170 0.05 6.91 5.16
CA GLU A 170 0.74 5.99 6.06
C GLU A 170 1.90 5.27 5.38
N THR A 171 2.74 4.62 6.19
CA THR A 171 3.83 3.73 5.74
C THR A 171 3.53 2.28 6.12
N PRO A 172 4.24 1.28 5.55
CA PRO A 172 3.87 -0.13 5.75
C PRO A 172 3.85 -0.56 7.22
N GLN A 173 4.81 -0.13 8.04
CA GLN A 173 4.83 -0.56 9.44
C GLN A 173 3.69 0.03 10.26
N PHE A 174 3.29 1.28 9.99
CA PHE A 174 2.10 1.85 10.62
C PHE A 174 0.82 1.17 10.12
N MET A 175 0.73 0.86 8.83
CA MET A 175 -0.37 0.06 8.29
C MET A 175 -0.49 -1.28 9.04
N TYR A 176 0.59 -2.04 9.16
CA TYR A 176 0.58 -3.34 9.84
C TYR A 176 0.20 -3.21 11.32
N MET A 177 0.77 -2.24 12.03
CA MET A 177 0.43 -2.02 13.42
C MET A 177 -1.04 -1.63 13.59
N MET A 178 -1.56 -0.74 12.74
CA MET A 178 -2.96 -0.31 12.82
C MET A 178 -3.95 -1.40 12.42
N VAL A 179 -3.61 -2.26 11.47
CA VAL A 179 -4.40 -3.46 11.16
C VAL A 179 -4.47 -4.37 12.38
N ALA A 180 -3.33 -4.67 13.00
CA ALA A 180 -3.29 -5.49 14.20
C ALA A 180 -4.08 -4.85 15.35
N ALA A 181 -3.85 -3.58 15.65
CA ALA A 181 -4.54 -2.86 16.71
C ALA A 181 -6.07 -2.86 16.50
N THR A 182 -6.54 -2.64 15.26
CA THR A 182 -7.98 -2.61 15.00
C THR A 182 -8.63 -3.99 15.13
N LEU A 183 -7.94 -5.07 14.73
CA LEU A 183 -8.48 -6.41 14.81
C LEU A 183 -8.66 -6.90 16.25
N PHE A 184 -7.81 -6.48 17.17
CA PHE A 184 -7.82 -6.91 18.57
C PHE A 184 -8.32 -5.83 19.56
N GLN A 185 -8.91 -4.74 19.07
CA GLN A 185 -9.33 -3.62 19.91
C GLN A 185 -10.40 -3.99 20.95
N ASP A 186 -11.27 -4.94 20.62
CA ASP A 186 -12.38 -5.37 21.45
C ASP A 186 -12.05 -6.59 22.34
N ASP A 187 -10.84 -7.12 22.24
CA ASP A 187 -10.37 -8.22 23.08
C ASP A 187 -10.09 -7.76 24.52
N ASP A 188 -9.96 -8.74 25.42
CA ASP A 188 -9.67 -8.51 26.83
C ASP A 188 -8.43 -7.62 26.98
N LYS A 189 -8.58 -6.53 27.74
CA LYS A 189 -7.55 -5.50 27.97
C LYS A 189 -6.24 -6.06 28.53
N PHE A 190 -6.29 -7.19 29.27
CA PHE A 190 -5.12 -7.86 29.80
C PHE A 190 -4.24 -8.50 28.71
N TYR A 191 -4.86 -9.02 27.64
CA TYR A 191 -4.17 -9.81 26.64
C TYR A 191 -4.05 -9.11 25.28
N ARG A 192 -4.92 -8.14 24.97
CA ARG A 192 -4.99 -7.53 23.63
C ARG A 192 -3.69 -6.97 23.12
N ILE A 193 -2.88 -6.33 23.98
CA ILE A 193 -1.58 -5.77 23.59
C ILE A 193 -0.60 -6.88 23.16
N GLU A 194 -0.62 -8.02 23.83
CA GLU A 194 0.18 -9.17 23.45
C GLU A 194 -0.31 -9.78 22.11
N TYR A 195 -1.61 -9.86 21.90
CA TYR A 195 -2.18 -10.33 20.64
C TYR A 195 -1.85 -9.40 19.48
N VAL A 196 -1.99 -8.08 19.67
CA VAL A 196 -1.58 -7.07 18.69
C VAL A 196 -0.11 -7.24 18.32
N LYS A 197 0.77 -7.37 19.32
CA LYS A 197 2.22 -7.58 19.09
C LYS A 197 2.50 -8.85 18.29
N LYS A 198 1.91 -9.99 18.68
CA LYS A 198 2.08 -11.27 17.99
C LYS A 198 1.61 -11.19 16.55
N TYR A 199 0.46 -10.57 16.33
CA TYR A 199 -0.12 -10.42 14.99
C TYR A 199 0.69 -9.46 14.13
N TYR A 200 1.10 -8.30 14.68
CA TYR A 200 2.01 -7.38 14.02
C TYR A 200 3.32 -8.07 13.61
N ASP A 201 3.93 -8.85 14.51
CA ASP A 201 5.14 -9.60 14.21
C ASP A 201 4.93 -10.62 13.08
N ALA A 202 3.79 -11.26 13.02
CA ALA A 202 3.49 -12.25 11.98
C ALA A 202 3.32 -11.59 10.59
N ILE A 203 2.54 -10.50 10.51
CA ILE A 203 2.28 -9.83 9.23
C ILE A 203 3.43 -8.99 8.74
N SER A 204 4.12 -8.25 9.63
CA SER A 204 5.23 -7.37 9.26
C SER A 204 6.53 -8.12 8.90
N LYS A 205 6.66 -9.37 9.37
CA LYS A 205 7.74 -10.29 8.96
C LYS A 205 7.33 -11.19 7.78
N HIS A 206 6.22 -10.88 7.11
CA HIS A 206 5.68 -11.62 5.96
C HIS A 206 5.43 -13.12 6.22
N ARG A 207 5.18 -13.52 7.48
CA ARG A 207 4.88 -14.91 7.86
C ARG A 207 3.40 -15.25 7.68
N LEU A 208 2.55 -14.23 7.65
CA LEU A 208 1.12 -14.33 7.46
C LEU A 208 0.69 -13.31 6.41
N ASN A 209 -0.12 -13.76 5.45
CA ASN A 209 -0.80 -12.89 4.50
C ASN A 209 -2.28 -12.79 4.87
N ILE A 210 -2.86 -11.62 4.76
CA ILE A 210 -4.26 -11.35 5.12
C ILE A 210 -5.04 -10.84 3.91
N PRO A 211 -6.38 -11.04 3.89
CA PRO A 211 -7.22 -10.64 2.77
C PRO A 211 -7.11 -9.13 2.45
N THR A 212 -7.13 -8.81 1.16
CA THR A 212 -7.02 -7.43 0.65
C THR A 212 -7.97 -6.43 1.34
N PRO A 213 -9.27 -6.72 1.58
CA PRO A 213 -10.16 -5.77 2.24
C PRO A 213 -9.78 -5.47 3.69
N ILE A 214 -9.25 -6.46 4.41
CA ILE A 214 -8.74 -6.26 5.78
C ILE A 214 -7.49 -5.37 5.74
N MET A 215 -6.51 -5.73 4.90
CA MET A 215 -5.26 -5.00 4.76
C MET A 215 -5.49 -3.53 4.36
N GLY A 216 -6.39 -3.29 3.41
CA GLY A 216 -6.66 -1.96 2.89
C GLY A 216 -7.68 -1.14 3.68
N GLY A 217 -8.58 -1.79 4.47
CA GLY A 217 -9.78 -1.12 4.95
C GLY A 217 -10.10 -1.19 6.44
N VAL A 218 -9.60 -2.18 7.20
CA VAL A 218 -10.12 -2.43 8.55
C VAL A 218 -9.99 -1.24 9.51
N ARG A 219 -8.92 -0.45 9.38
CA ARG A 219 -8.66 0.76 10.19
C ARG A 219 -9.38 2.02 9.70
N THR A 220 -10.11 1.92 8.60
CA THR A 220 -10.87 3.03 7.98
C THR A 220 -12.36 2.92 8.31
N PRO A 221 -13.20 3.90 7.96
CA PRO A 221 -14.65 3.81 8.09
C PRO A 221 -15.34 2.73 7.23
N ILE A 222 -14.61 2.05 6.33
CA ILE A 222 -15.13 0.96 5.50
C ILE A 222 -15.55 -0.22 6.37
N ARG A 223 -16.69 -0.86 6.03
CA ARG A 223 -17.24 -2.01 6.78
C ARG A 223 -17.47 -3.24 5.91
N GLN A 224 -17.11 -3.22 4.63
CA GLN A 224 -17.18 -4.36 3.72
C GLN A 224 -15.81 -5.02 3.59
N PHE A 225 -15.67 -6.28 4.07
CA PHE A 225 -14.41 -7.01 4.12
C PHE A 225 -14.40 -8.31 3.31
N ALA A 226 -15.49 -8.63 2.61
CA ALA A 226 -15.53 -9.78 1.71
C ALA A 226 -14.79 -9.44 0.40
N SER A 227 -13.73 -10.20 0.08
CA SER A 227 -12.98 -10.01 -1.18
C SER A 227 -13.63 -10.71 -2.36
N CYS A 228 -14.34 -11.83 -2.11
CA CYS A 228 -14.98 -12.65 -3.12
C CYS A 228 -16.37 -13.06 -2.64
N VAL A 229 -17.36 -12.93 -3.53
CA VAL A 229 -18.76 -13.30 -3.26
C VAL A 229 -19.22 -14.21 -4.38
N LEU A 230 -19.85 -15.33 -4.02
CA LEU A 230 -20.50 -16.24 -4.96
C LEU A 230 -22.00 -15.98 -4.94
N VAL A 231 -22.58 -15.78 -6.11
CA VAL A 231 -24.02 -15.57 -6.31
C VAL A 231 -24.58 -16.76 -7.07
N ASP A 232 -25.56 -17.43 -6.49
CA ASP A 232 -26.28 -18.54 -7.10
C ASP A 232 -27.59 -18.02 -7.70
N VAL A 233 -27.83 -18.27 -8.99
CA VAL A 233 -28.96 -17.71 -9.72
C VAL A 233 -29.92 -18.84 -10.10
N ASP A 234 -31.17 -18.77 -9.62
CA ASP A 234 -32.23 -19.70 -9.99
C ASP A 234 -32.96 -19.24 -11.28
N ASP A 235 -33.66 -20.20 -11.90
CA ASP A 235 -34.38 -20.03 -13.16
C ASP A 235 -35.72 -19.29 -13.01
N THR A 236 -35.69 -18.14 -12.32
CA THR A 236 -36.82 -17.20 -12.17
C THR A 236 -36.41 -15.78 -12.42
N LEU A 237 -37.31 -14.93 -12.92
CA LEU A 237 -37.02 -13.51 -13.13
C LEU A 237 -36.64 -12.82 -11.82
N ASP A 238 -37.31 -13.18 -10.71
CA ASP A 238 -37.02 -12.58 -9.39
C ASP A 238 -35.60 -12.90 -8.95
N SER A 239 -35.15 -14.15 -9.12
CA SER A 239 -33.78 -14.56 -8.79
C SER A 239 -32.75 -13.87 -9.70
N ILE A 240 -33.00 -13.78 -11.01
CA ILE A 240 -32.13 -13.12 -11.97
C ILE A 240 -31.97 -11.64 -11.61
N PHE A 241 -33.04 -10.90 -11.42
CA PHE A 241 -32.96 -9.47 -11.08
C PHE A 241 -32.40 -9.21 -9.68
N SER A 242 -32.73 -10.05 -8.70
CA SER A 242 -32.14 -9.93 -7.36
C SER A 242 -30.64 -10.17 -7.38
N SER A 243 -30.18 -11.13 -8.17
CA SER A 243 -28.76 -11.43 -8.35
C SER A 243 -28.03 -10.27 -9.04
N ASP A 244 -28.59 -9.68 -10.11
CA ASP A 244 -28.03 -8.54 -10.80
C ASP A 244 -27.88 -7.33 -9.87
N MET A 245 -28.91 -7.03 -9.08
CA MET A 245 -28.84 -5.96 -8.08
C MET A 245 -27.79 -6.23 -7.01
N ALA A 246 -27.68 -7.47 -6.52
CA ALA A 246 -26.68 -7.84 -5.52
C ALA A 246 -25.26 -7.70 -6.09
N ILE A 247 -25.03 -8.18 -7.32
CA ILE A 247 -23.75 -8.05 -8.02
C ILE A 247 -23.34 -6.59 -8.11
N GLY A 248 -24.25 -5.71 -8.59
CA GLY A 248 -23.96 -4.28 -8.69
C GLY A 248 -23.53 -3.65 -7.36
N LYS A 249 -24.22 -3.99 -6.26
CA LYS A 249 -23.89 -3.48 -4.91
C LYS A 249 -22.55 -3.98 -4.40
N TYR A 250 -22.22 -5.26 -4.58
CA TYR A 250 -20.93 -5.81 -4.14
C TYR A 250 -19.77 -5.27 -4.97
N VAL A 251 -19.92 -5.17 -6.30
CA VAL A 251 -18.88 -4.61 -7.19
C VAL A 251 -18.61 -3.15 -6.86
N ALA A 252 -19.65 -2.35 -6.56
CA ALA A 252 -19.51 -0.97 -6.13
C ALA A 252 -18.66 -0.84 -4.85
N GLN A 253 -18.62 -1.90 -4.00
CA GLN A 253 -17.79 -1.99 -2.80
C GLN A 253 -16.49 -2.79 -3.02
N ARG A 254 -16.09 -2.99 -4.28
CA ARG A 254 -14.80 -3.61 -4.68
C ARG A 254 -14.69 -5.11 -4.36
N ALA A 255 -15.79 -5.85 -4.25
CA ALA A 255 -15.78 -7.30 -4.18
C ALA A 255 -15.63 -7.92 -5.58
N GLY A 256 -14.87 -9.00 -5.65
CA GLY A 256 -14.89 -9.90 -6.82
C GLY A 256 -16.13 -10.79 -6.80
N ILE A 257 -16.75 -11.03 -7.95
CA ILE A 257 -17.99 -11.81 -8.05
C ILE A 257 -17.78 -13.04 -8.91
N GLY A 258 -18.21 -14.20 -8.40
CA GLY A 258 -18.46 -15.41 -9.16
C GLY A 258 -19.97 -15.65 -9.27
N ILE A 259 -20.45 -15.99 -10.47
CA ILE A 259 -21.87 -16.24 -10.72
C ILE A 259 -22.03 -17.69 -11.11
N ASN A 260 -22.92 -18.41 -10.44
CA ASN A 260 -23.39 -19.71 -10.86
C ASN A 260 -24.73 -19.57 -11.62
N ALA A 261 -24.71 -19.65 -12.92
CA ALA A 261 -25.88 -19.63 -13.80
C ALA A 261 -26.33 -21.03 -14.25
N GLY A 262 -25.75 -22.09 -13.67
CA GLY A 262 -26.00 -23.48 -14.09
C GLY A 262 -27.42 -23.98 -13.82
N ARG A 263 -28.22 -23.25 -13.04
CA ARG A 263 -29.63 -23.58 -12.80
C ARG A 263 -30.59 -22.95 -13.80
N ILE A 264 -30.12 -21.97 -14.58
CA ILE A 264 -30.95 -21.34 -15.63
C ILE A 264 -31.17 -22.34 -16.76
N ARG A 265 -32.41 -22.45 -17.24
CA ARG A 265 -32.80 -23.35 -18.30
C ARG A 265 -31.98 -23.11 -19.57
N GLY A 266 -31.72 -24.19 -20.30
CA GLY A 266 -31.05 -24.13 -21.59
C GLY A 266 -31.93 -23.55 -22.74
N ILE A 267 -31.26 -23.16 -23.83
CA ILE A 267 -31.92 -22.73 -25.08
C ILE A 267 -32.93 -23.80 -25.53
N ASN A 268 -34.06 -23.39 -26.08
CA ASN A 268 -35.20 -24.22 -26.52
C ASN A 268 -36.00 -24.87 -25.38
N SER A 269 -35.75 -24.53 -24.10
CA SER A 269 -36.61 -24.94 -23.02
C SER A 269 -37.98 -24.28 -23.12
N LYS A 270 -39.04 -25.04 -22.78
CA LYS A 270 -40.40 -24.53 -22.73
C LYS A 270 -40.60 -23.54 -21.59
N ILE A 271 -41.29 -22.43 -21.86
CA ILE A 271 -41.69 -21.42 -20.88
C ILE A 271 -43.20 -21.20 -20.92
N ARG A 272 -43.79 -20.56 -19.88
CA ARG A 272 -45.24 -20.29 -19.79
C ARG A 272 -46.09 -21.55 -19.99
N GLY A 273 -45.76 -22.62 -19.33
CA GLY A 273 -46.52 -23.89 -19.48
C GLY A 273 -46.36 -24.59 -20.83
N GLY A 274 -45.40 -24.18 -21.65
CA GLY A 274 -45.10 -24.73 -22.96
C GLY A 274 -45.68 -23.91 -24.11
N GLU A 275 -46.24 -22.73 -23.87
CA GLU A 275 -46.77 -21.85 -24.91
C GLU A 275 -45.67 -21.23 -25.80
N VAL A 276 -44.51 -21.01 -25.23
CA VAL A 276 -43.35 -20.39 -25.90
C VAL A 276 -42.08 -21.18 -25.61
N GLN A 277 -41.14 -21.17 -26.50
CA GLN A 277 -39.78 -21.71 -26.27
C GLN A 277 -38.82 -20.59 -25.97
N HIS A 278 -37.83 -20.86 -25.12
CA HIS A 278 -36.71 -19.97 -24.90
C HIS A 278 -35.81 -19.98 -26.13
N THR A 279 -35.56 -18.82 -26.73
CA THR A 279 -34.69 -18.63 -27.92
C THR A 279 -33.40 -17.91 -27.53
#